data_db695380e47f5906a42da4230f909f70
#
_entry.id   db695380e47f5906a42da4230f909f70
#
_cell.length_a   1.000
_cell.length_b   1.000
_cell.length_c   1.000
_cell.angle_alpha   90.00
_cell.angle_beta   90.00
_cell.angle_gamma   90.00
#
_symmetry.space_group_name_H-M   'P 1'
#
loop_
_entity.id
_entity.type
_entity.pdbx_description
1 polymer ?
#
loop_
_entity_poly.entity_id
_entity_poly.type
_entity_poly.pdbx_seq_one_letter_code
_entity_poly.pdbx_strand_id
1 'polypeptide(L)'
;MSVSYDRHEGMSIFRPPLCFELTGRQFRLVMDDGYDADLIFLDRETLLFRRAGEEKRCPYDCIKMEEQCYFINFEERPFKEPRCGVTVVLDEREGLVTVCFATLGKNPKLPRMPYTEFVFGAVEQPDGSVNPLRHGYTAEMAGTSIDWNYGTFNIAHVYQSERFYRVAFTPRALERIRRNSPEMMAGSDGRPAIRRVYEDYADFIKIRDGLFAVNLLETNLCRRNGHGNSLFFLMNLKEMHDCGRSFGTNAEGLDENYTFGAFGTRYDAGREMSLESMYYIH
;
A
#
# COMPACT_ATOMS: atom_id res chain seq x y z
N MET A 1 13.17 12.77 -12.11
CA MET A 1 13.27 12.74 -10.62
C MET A 1 12.33 11.68 -10.13
N SER A 2 12.83 10.65 -9.44
CA SER A 2 11.99 9.62 -8.86
C SER A 2 11.00 10.27 -7.88
N VAL A 3 9.73 9.82 -7.90
CA VAL A 3 8.69 10.27 -6.96
C VAL A 3 8.93 9.68 -5.58
N SER A 4 9.77 8.67 -5.51
CA SER A 4 10.12 7.99 -4.29
C SER A 4 11.02 8.88 -3.45
N TYR A 5 10.43 9.52 -2.45
CA TYR A 5 11.19 10.09 -1.33
C TYR A 5 11.58 8.96 -0.41
N ASP A 6 12.42 8.06 -0.87
CA ASP A 6 12.90 6.95 -0.08
C ASP A 6 13.88 7.45 0.98
N ARG A 7 13.36 7.81 2.13
CA ARG A 7 14.17 8.02 3.34
C ARG A 7 14.24 6.75 4.18
N HIS A 8 13.49 5.71 3.82
CA HIS A 8 13.51 4.41 4.46
C HIS A 8 14.22 3.40 3.54
N GLU A 9 15.52 3.59 3.33
CA GLU A 9 16.39 2.73 2.50
C GLU A 9 16.23 1.23 2.77
N GLY A 10 15.60 0.86 3.89
CA GLY A 10 15.35 -0.51 4.29
C GLY A 10 14.11 -1.20 3.70
N MET A 11 13.06 -0.46 3.32
CA MET A 11 11.79 -1.07 2.87
C MET A 11 11.76 -1.40 1.38
N SER A 12 12.66 -0.82 0.59
CA SER A 12 12.77 -1.09 -0.84
C SER A 12 13.64 -2.29 -1.21
N ILE A 13 14.33 -2.89 -0.23
CA ILE A 13 15.30 -4.00 -0.46
C ILE A 13 14.65 -5.18 -1.18
N PHE A 14 13.43 -5.55 -0.80
CA PHE A 14 12.68 -6.66 -1.38
C PHE A 14 11.55 -6.21 -2.30
N ARG A 15 11.51 -4.93 -2.64
CA ARG A 15 10.59 -4.45 -3.65
C ARG A 15 10.89 -5.12 -5.00
N PRO A 16 9.88 -5.65 -5.71
CA PRO A 16 10.10 -6.12 -7.06
C PRO A 16 10.68 -5.01 -7.94
N PRO A 17 11.46 -5.33 -8.97
CA PRO A 17 12.05 -4.32 -9.85
C PRO A 17 10.97 -3.48 -10.54
N LEU A 18 11.30 -2.22 -10.84
CA LEU A 18 10.43 -1.38 -11.66
C LEU A 18 10.27 -2.01 -13.05
N CYS A 19 9.04 -1.99 -13.53
CA CYS A 19 8.63 -2.53 -14.81
C CYS A 19 8.42 -1.40 -15.82
N PHE A 20 8.90 -1.57 -17.04
CA PHE A 20 8.78 -0.59 -18.12
C PHE A 20 7.99 -1.11 -19.32
N GLU A 21 7.30 -2.25 -19.17
CA GLU A 21 6.52 -2.88 -20.25
C GLU A 21 5.34 -2.01 -20.74
N LEU A 22 4.89 -1.08 -19.90
CA LEU A 22 3.80 -0.18 -20.24
C LEU A 22 4.24 1.07 -21.03
N THR A 23 5.55 1.32 -21.16
CA THR A 23 6.08 2.48 -21.89
C THR A 23 5.54 2.56 -23.32
N GLY A 24 4.99 3.71 -23.69
CA GLY A 24 4.38 3.95 -25.01
C GLY A 24 2.95 3.42 -25.14
N ARG A 25 2.40 2.80 -24.10
CA ARG A 25 1.03 2.27 -24.09
C ARG A 25 0.04 3.29 -23.51
N GLN A 26 -1.21 3.11 -23.87
CA GLN A 26 -2.34 3.90 -23.37
C GLN A 26 -3.48 2.99 -22.97
N PHE A 27 -4.16 3.34 -21.85
CA PHE A 27 -5.35 2.65 -21.37
C PHE A 27 -6.45 3.68 -21.09
N ARG A 28 -7.61 3.44 -21.66
CA ARG A 28 -8.86 4.12 -21.30
C ARG A 28 -9.52 3.31 -20.20
N LEU A 29 -9.81 3.94 -19.08
CA LEU A 29 -10.45 3.35 -17.91
C LEU A 29 -11.86 3.88 -17.78
N VAL A 30 -12.85 2.98 -17.85
CA VAL A 30 -14.26 3.29 -17.58
C VAL A 30 -14.51 3.03 -16.10
N MET A 31 -14.77 4.10 -15.36
CA MET A 31 -14.81 4.09 -13.90
C MET A 31 -16.23 4.17 -13.36
N ASP A 32 -16.51 3.43 -12.27
CA ASP A 32 -17.87 3.32 -11.70
C ASP A 32 -18.35 4.60 -10.98
N ASP A 33 -17.48 5.56 -10.72
CA ASP A 33 -17.84 6.88 -10.18
C ASP A 33 -18.25 7.89 -11.25
N GLY A 34 -18.26 7.48 -12.53
CA GLY A 34 -18.64 8.30 -13.67
C GLY A 34 -17.56 9.26 -14.17
N TYR A 35 -16.35 9.20 -13.60
CA TYR A 35 -15.20 9.97 -14.06
C TYR A 35 -14.16 9.06 -14.70
N ASP A 36 -14.34 8.78 -15.98
CA ASP A 36 -13.38 7.99 -16.75
C ASP A 36 -11.98 8.60 -16.71
N ALA A 37 -10.97 7.74 -16.88
CA ALA A 37 -9.58 8.17 -16.85
C ALA A 37 -8.78 7.60 -18.03
N ASP A 38 -7.73 8.31 -18.44
CA ASP A 38 -6.72 7.79 -19.34
C ASP A 38 -5.38 7.71 -18.61
N LEU A 39 -4.71 6.57 -18.76
CA LEU A 39 -3.31 6.36 -18.38
C LEU A 39 -2.48 6.29 -19.65
N ILE A 40 -1.59 7.25 -19.87
CA ILE A 40 -0.74 7.31 -21.07
C ILE A 40 0.73 7.32 -20.59
N PHE A 41 1.43 6.21 -20.82
CA PHE A 41 2.82 6.03 -20.40
C PHE A 41 3.75 6.63 -21.45
N LEU A 42 4.15 7.90 -21.27
CA LEU A 42 4.92 8.65 -22.24
C LEU A 42 6.34 8.09 -22.40
N ASP A 43 6.96 7.77 -21.29
CA ASP A 43 8.30 7.19 -21.20
C ASP A 43 8.44 6.32 -19.92
N ARG A 44 9.68 6.00 -19.51
CA ARG A 44 9.95 5.15 -18.34
C ARG A 44 9.68 5.84 -17.00
N GLU A 45 9.55 7.14 -16.99
CA GLU A 45 9.44 7.95 -15.77
C GLU A 45 8.20 8.84 -15.75
N THR A 46 7.53 9.03 -16.90
CA THR A 46 6.45 10.00 -17.07
C THR A 46 5.15 9.34 -17.50
N LEU A 47 4.14 9.47 -16.67
CA LEU A 47 2.75 9.14 -16.94
C LEU A 47 1.97 10.43 -17.20
N LEU A 48 1.15 10.45 -18.26
CA LEU A 48 0.10 11.45 -18.44
C LEU A 48 -1.21 10.84 -17.93
N PHE A 49 -1.74 11.43 -16.87
CA PHE A 49 -3.02 11.06 -16.28
C PHE A 49 -4.08 12.07 -16.66
N ARG A 50 -5.18 11.61 -17.28
CA ARG A 50 -6.33 12.44 -17.58
C ARG A 50 -7.54 11.94 -16.81
N ARG A 51 -8.25 12.82 -16.13
CA ARG A 51 -9.49 12.50 -15.42
C ARG A 51 -10.29 13.76 -15.13
N ALA A 52 -11.63 13.66 -15.21
CA ALA A 52 -12.53 14.78 -14.91
C ALA A 52 -12.19 16.09 -15.66
N GLY A 53 -11.71 15.99 -16.91
CA GLY A 53 -11.32 17.13 -17.73
C GLY A 53 -9.96 17.75 -17.40
N GLU A 54 -9.26 17.21 -16.41
CA GLU A 54 -7.88 17.62 -16.07
C GLU A 54 -6.85 16.69 -16.71
N GLU A 55 -5.70 17.23 -17.06
CA GLU A 55 -4.54 16.51 -17.56
C GLU A 55 -3.32 16.82 -16.68
N LYS A 56 -2.62 15.79 -16.22
CA LYS A 56 -1.47 15.91 -15.33
C LYS A 56 -0.34 15.02 -15.80
N ARG A 57 0.85 15.58 -15.89
CA ARG A 57 2.08 14.82 -16.10
C ARG A 57 2.69 14.47 -14.74
N CYS A 58 2.76 13.19 -14.45
CA CYS A 58 3.20 12.68 -13.18
C CYS A 58 4.41 11.77 -13.38
N PRO A 59 5.46 11.92 -12.57
CA PRO A 59 6.42 10.82 -12.41
C PRO A 59 5.70 9.63 -11.80
N TYR A 60 6.09 8.40 -12.16
CA TYR A 60 5.44 7.20 -11.69
C TYR A 60 6.42 6.07 -11.44
N ASP A 61 6.03 5.15 -10.54
CA ASP A 61 6.61 3.82 -10.39
C ASP A 61 5.61 2.80 -10.93
N CYS A 62 6.09 1.81 -11.67
CA CYS A 62 5.29 0.65 -12.10
C CYS A 62 5.99 -0.63 -11.65
N ILE A 63 5.26 -1.53 -11.02
CA ILE A 63 5.74 -2.84 -10.56
C ILE A 63 4.82 -3.92 -11.14
N LYS A 64 5.39 -4.94 -11.75
CA LYS A 64 4.65 -6.11 -12.25
C LYS A 64 4.65 -7.18 -11.16
N MET A 65 3.46 -7.51 -10.62
CA MET A 65 3.32 -8.51 -9.55
C MET A 65 2.98 -9.91 -10.06
N GLU A 66 2.21 -9.98 -11.12
CA GLU A 66 1.91 -11.19 -11.88
C GLU A 66 1.89 -10.87 -13.37
N GLU A 67 1.81 -11.89 -14.20
CA GLU A 67 1.65 -11.69 -15.65
C GLU A 67 0.41 -10.85 -15.93
N GLN A 68 0.62 -9.73 -16.65
CA GLN A 68 -0.43 -8.76 -16.98
C GLN A 68 -1.16 -8.18 -15.75
N CYS A 69 -0.45 -8.05 -14.60
CA CYS A 69 -0.99 -7.36 -13.43
C CYS A 69 0.06 -6.40 -12.86
N TYR A 70 -0.29 -5.11 -12.84
CA TYR A 70 0.64 -4.03 -12.54
C TYR A 70 0.14 -3.19 -11.36
N PHE A 71 1.07 -2.82 -10.51
CA PHE A 71 0.92 -1.85 -9.45
C PHE A 71 1.59 -0.55 -9.90
N ILE A 72 0.80 0.50 -10.11
CA ILE A 72 1.26 1.78 -10.65
C ILE A 72 1.02 2.84 -9.59
N ASN A 73 2.10 3.52 -9.16
CA ASN A 73 2.04 4.56 -8.14
C ASN A 73 2.51 5.91 -8.69
N PHE A 74 1.75 6.95 -8.42
CA PHE A 74 2.12 8.33 -8.75
C PHE A 74 1.44 9.32 -7.81
N GLU A 75 1.81 10.58 -7.89
CA GLU A 75 1.19 11.67 -7.16
C GLU A 75 0.68 12.72 -8.15
N GLU A 76 -0.59 13.09 -8.06
CA GLU A 76 -1.20 14.03 -8.99
C GLU A 76 -0.59 15.43 -8.92
N ARG A 77 -0.17 15.85 -7.74
CA ARG A 77 0.39 17.18 -7.47
C ARG A 77 1.57 17.07 -6.51
N PRO A 78 2.72 16.59 -6.98
CA PRO A 78 3.88 16.47 -6.11
C PRO A 78 4.17 17.79 -5.38
N PHE A 79 4.29 17.73 -4.04
CA PHE A 79 4.58 18.88 -3.15
C PHE A 79 3.56 20.02 -3.14
N LYS A 80 2.36 19.83 -3.67
CA LYS A 80 1.29 20.85 -3.65
C LYS A 80 0.08 20.34 -2.90
N GLU A 81 -0.39 21.12 -1.96
CA GLU A 81 -1.63 20.83 -1.21
C GLU A 81 -2.90 21.11 -2.04
N PRO A 82 -3.96 20.32 -1.87
CA PRO A 82 -3.97 19.04 -1.16
C PRO A 82 -3.16 18.00 -1.95
N ARG A 83 -2.26 17.30 -1.27
CA ARG A 83 -1.51 16.19 -1.87
C ARG A 83 -2.44 15.01 -2.10
N CYS A 84 -2.33 14.40 -3.26
CA CYS A 84 -3.10 13.22 -3.62
C CYS A 84 -2.19 12.16 -4.26
N GLY A 85 -1.92 11.10 -3.51
CA GLY A 85 -1.28 9.90 -4.03
C GLY A 85 -2.30 9.02 -4.72
N VAL A 86 -1.98 8.56 -5.92
CA VAL A 86 -2.81 7.67 -6.71
C VAL A 86 -2.09 6.35 -6.92
N THR A 87 -2.77 5.27 -6.62
CA THR A 87 -2.27 3.92 -6.95
C THR A 87 -3.29 3.18 -7.79
N VAL A 88 -2.84 2.66 -8.91
CA VAL A 88 -3.67 1.88 -9.83
C VAL A 88 -3.20 0.43 -9.81
N VAL A 89 -4.10 -0.49 -9.51
CA VAL A 89 -3.92 -1.91 -9.79
C VAL A 89 -4.58 -2.19 -11.13
N LEU A 90 -3.76 -2.36 -12.16
CA LEU A 90 -4.19 -2.65 -13.53
C LEU A 90 -4.09 -4.16 -13.78
N ASP A 91 -5.22 -4.82 -13.85
CA ASP A 91 -5.35 -6.22 -14.25
C ASP A 91 -5.66 -6.28 -15.75
N GLU A 92 -4.63 -6.30 -16.57
CA GLU A 92 -4.79 -6.29 -18.03
C GLU A 92 -5.36 -7.60 -18.55
N ARG A 93 -5.09 -8.74 -17.88
CA ARG A 93 -5.61 -10.05 -18.30
C ARG A 93 -7.14 -10.11 -18.25
N GLU A 94 -7.72 -9.61 -17.17
CA GLU A 94 -9.18 -9.58 -17.00
C GLU A 94 -9.79 -8.27 -17.52
N GLY A 95 -8.95 -7.29 -17.89
CA GLY A 95 -9.41 -5.97 -18.31
C GLY A 95 -10.04 -5.17 -17.16
N LEU A 96 -9.59 -5.37 -15.92
CA LEU A 96 -10.16 -4.74 -14.73
C LEU A 96 -9.17 -3.76 -14.11
N VAL A 97 -9.70 -2.81 -13.36
CA VAL A 97 -8.87 -1.82 -12.67
C VAL A 97 -9.43 -1.46 -11.28
N THR A 98 -8.54 -1.25 -10.34
CA THR A 98 -8.83 -0.64 -9.04
C THR A 98 -7.93 0.57 -8.85
N VAL A 99 -8.51 1.72 -8.54
CA VAL A 99 -7.78 2.95 -8.24
C VAL A 99 -7.97 3.32 -6.78
N CYS A 100 -6.88 3.56 -6.08
CA CYS A 100 -6.86 4.10 -4.73
C CYS A 100 -6.39 5.56 -4.78
N PHE A 101 -7.24 6.48 -4.38
CA PHE A 101 -6.90 7.88 -4.14
C PHE A 101 -6.64 8.07 -2.65
N ALA A 102 -5.47 8.58 -2.28
CA ALA A 102 -5.11 8.91 -0.91
C ALA A 102 -4.84 10.41 -0.81
N THR A 103 -5.74 11.15 -0.15
CA THR A 103 -5.71 12.61 -0.14
C THR A 103 -5.43 13.13 1.27
N LEU A 104 -4.38 13.93 1.44
CA LEU A 104 -4.12 14.68 2.69
C LEU A 104 -5.05 15.88 2.80
N GLY A 105 -5.38 16.25 4.05
CA GLY A 105 -6.22 17.41 4.33
C GLY A 105 -7.73 17.18 4.17
N LYS A 106 -8.16 16.05 3.59
CA LYS A 106 -9.58 15.76 3.35
C LYS A 106 -10.35 15.40 4.62
N ASN A 107 -9.70 14.81 5.61
CA ASN A 107 -10.32 14.48 6.90
C ASN A 107 -10.12 15.64 7.89
N PRO A 108 -11.19 16.40 8.25
CA PRO A 108 -11.04 17.58 9.12
C PRO A 108 -10.64 17.22 10.56
N LYS A 109 -10.88 15.98 11.02
CA LYS A 109 -10.49 15.50 12.35
C LYS A 109 -9.05 15.00 12.40
N LEU A 110 -8.53 14.54 11.30
CA LEU A 110 -7.18 13.99 11.14
C LEU A 110 -6.56 14.53 9.83
N PRO A 111 -6.27 15.85 9.75
CA PRO A 111 -5.88 16.48 8.48
C PRO A 111 -4.55 15.95 7.91
N ARG A 112 -3.69 15.40 8.77
CA ARG A 112 -2.42 14.79 8.35
C ARG A 112 -2.49 13.26 8.22
N MET A 113 -3.70 12.69 8.22
CA MET A 113 -3.96 11.31 7.86
C MET A 113 -4.53 11.27 6.45
N PRO A 114 -3.96 10.47 5.53
CA PRO A 114 -4.55 10.31 4.22
C PRO A 114 -5.98 9.76 4.31
N TYR A 115 -6.88 10.40 3.59
CA TYR A 115 -8.22 9.87 3.36
C TYR A 115 -8.19 9.03 2.08
N THR A 116 -8.53 7.76 2.18
CA THR A 116 -8.48 6.83 1.05
C THR A 116 -9.86 6.57 0.45
N GLU A 117 -9.91 6.59 -0.87
CA GLU A 117 -11.11 6.25 -1.65
C GLU A 117 -10.73 5.24 -2.72
N PHE A 118 -11.56 4.21 -2.87
CA PHE A 118 -11.40 3.21 -3.91
C PHE A 118 -12.45 3.40 -4.98
N VAL A 119 -12.01 3.40 -6.24
CA VAL A 119 -12.87 3.41 -7.40
C VAL A 119 -12.54 2.18 -8.23
N PHE A 120 -13.57 1.42 -8.56
CA PHE A 120 -13.46 0.26 -9.43
C PHE A 120 -13.79 0.66 -10.86
N GLY A 121 -13.29 -0.13 -11.80
CA GLY A 121 -13.55 0.11 -13.21
C GLY A 121 -13.04 -1.03 -14.08
N ALA A 122 -13.05 -0.80 -15.37
CA ALA A 122 -12.51 -1.71 -16.36
C ALA A 122 -11.80 -0.95 -17.49
N VAL A 123 -10.92 -1.64 -18.18
CA VAL A 123 -10.21 -1.13 -19.36
C VAL A 123 -11.13 -1.23 -20.58
N GLU A 124 -11.33 -0.13 -21.27
CA GLU A 124 -12.02 -0.13 -22.56
C GLU A 124 -11.17 -0.87 -23.59
N GLN A 125 -11.76 -1.84 -24.25
CA GLN A 125 -11.10 -2.63 -25.29
C GLN A 125 -11.08 -1.85 -26.63
N PRO A 126 -10.24 -2.22 -27.60
CA PRO A 126 -10.15 -1.53 -28.89
C PRO A 126 -11.45 -1.50 -29.69
N ASP A 127 -12.37 -2.42 -29.43
CA ASP A 127 -13.71 -2.46 -30.03
C ASP A 127 -14.77 -1.63 -29.26
N GLY A 128 -14.33 -0.92 -28.21
CA GLY A 128 -15.20 -0.13 -27.34
C GLY A 128 -15.93 -0.94 -26.27
N SER A 129 -15.72 -2.25 -26.19
CA SER A 129 -16.31 -3.08 -25.15
C SER A 129 -15.62 -2.88 -23.80
N VAL A 130 -16.37 -3.12 -22.72
CA VAL A 130 -15.90 -3.01 -21.35
C VAL A 130 -16.33 -4.24 -20.59
N ASN A 131 -15.40 -4.87 -19.84
CA ASN A 131 -15.75 -5.99 -18.97
C ASN A 131 -16.79 -5.54 -17.93
N PRO A 132 -17.95 -6.21 -17.81
CA PRO A 132 -18.97 -5.86 -16.81
C PRO A 132 -18.59 -6.25 -15.37
N LEU A 133 -17.57 -7.10 -15.20
CA LEU A 133 -17.09 -7.48 -13.89
C LEU A 133 -16.23 -6.36 -13.26
N ARG A 134 -16.04 -6.45 -11.95
CA ARG A 134 -15.18 -5.55 -11.17
C ARG A 134 -14.38 -6.34 -10.15
N HIS A 135 -13.20 -5.82 -9.79
CA HIS A 135 -12.61 -6.18 -8.51
C HIS A 135 -13.57 -5.79 -7.38
N GLY A 136 -13.46 -6.41 -6.22
CA GLY A 136 -14.39 -6.13 -5.14
C GLY A 136 -13.83 -6.40 -3.76
N TYR A 137 -14.47 -5.82 -2.77
CA TYR A 137 -14.15 -6.10 -1.38
C TYR A 137 -14.35 -7.59 -1.06
N THR A 138 -13.49 -8.12 -0.19
CA THR A 138 -13.50 -9.53 0.16
C THR A 138 -13.19 -9.75 1.64
N ALA A 139 -13.75 -10.83 2.20
CA ALA A 139 -13.43 -11.32 3.54
C ALA A 139 -12.39 -12.47 3.52
N GLU A 140 -11.87 -12.87 2.36
CA GLU A 140 -10.99 -14.03 2.22
C GLU A 140 -9.68 -13.92 3.01
N MET A 141 -9.24 -12.69 3.32
CA MET A 141 -8.05 -12.45 4.14
C MET A 141 -8.31 -12.66 5.65
N ALA A 142 -9.56 -12.61 6.10
CA ALA A 142 -9.90 -12.73 7.51
C ALA A 142 -9.42 -14.07 8.11
N GLY A 143 -8.78 -13.99 9.28
CA GLY A 143 -8.20 -15.15 9.95
C GLY A 143 -6.81 -15.56 9.45
N THR A 144 -6.24 -14.87 8.45
CA THR A 144 -4.87 -15.14 8.01
C THR A 144 -3.86 -14.31 8.80
N SER A 145 -2.65 -14.84 8.92
CA SER A 145 -1.52 -14.16 9.58
C SER A 145 -0.24 -14.35 8.78
N ILE A 146 0.46 -13.26 8.53
CA ILE A 146 1.68 -13.26 7.70
C ILE A 146 2.75 -12.41 8.39
N ASP A 147 3.94 -12.97 8.58
CA ASP A 147 5.14 -12.25 9.00
C ASP A 147 5.87 -11.74 7.75
N TRP A 148 5.83 -10.43 7.54
CA TRP A 148 6.42 -9.74 6.40
C TRP A 148 7.84 -9.29 6.71
N ASN A 149 8.78 -9.70 5.87
CA ASN A 149 10.18 -9.34 5.95
C ASN A 149 10.51 -8.25 4.93
N TYR A 150 10.75 -7.04 5.41
CA TYR A 150 11.11 -5.87 4.59
C TYR A 150 12.63 -5.70 4.41
N GLY A 151 13.43 -6.67 4.80
CA GLY A 151 14.89 -6.59 4.73
C GLY A 151 15.49 -6.14 6.07
N THR A 152 15.25 -4.93 6.53
CA THR A 152 15.78 -4.41 7.80
C THR A 152 14.98 -4.84 9.02
N PHE A 153 13.68 -5.03 8.87
CA PHE A 153 12.80 -5.48 9.95
C PHE A 153 11.73 -6.47 9.46
N ASN A 154 11.09 -7.13 10.40
CA ASN A 154 9.92 -7.95 10.16
C ASN A 154 8.73 -7.38 10.93
N ILE A 155 7.56 -7.47 10.33
CA ILE A 155 6.30 -7.10 10.96
C ILE A 155 5.25 -8.14 10.62
N ALA A 156 4.50 -8.57 11.61
CA ALA A 156 3.43 -9.52 11.38
C ALA A 156 2.09 -8.80 11.29
N HIS A 157 1.37 -9.07 10.22
CA HIS A 157 0.00 -8.65 10.06
C HIS A 157 -0.93 -9.81 10.38
N VAL A 158 -1.84 -9.60 11.32
CA VAL A 158 -2.94 -10.49 11.64
C VAL A 158 -4.22 -9.86 11.11
N TYR A 159 -4.76 -10.41 10.06
CA TYR A 159 -5.99 -9.93 9.44
C TYR A 159 -7.18 -10.51 10.19
N GLN A 160 -7.72 -9.75 11.16
CA GLN A 160 -8.68 -10.24 12.14
C GLN A 160 -10.09 -10.41 11.57
N SER A 161 -10.45 -9.51 10.66
CA SER A 161 -11.76 -9.50 10.03
C SER A 161 -11.68 -8.88 8.64
N GLU A 162 -12.79 -8.66 7.99
CA GLU A 162 -12.90 -7.97 6.70
C GLU A 162 -12.56 -6.46 6.75
N ARG A 163 -12.34 -5.89 7.95
CA ARG A 163 -12.15 -4.45 8.16
C ARG A 163 -11.04 -4.09 9.13
N PHE A 164 -10.47 -5.08 9.82
CA PHE A 164 -9.49 -4.84 10.86
C PHE A 164 -8.29 -5.75 10.72
N TYR A 165 -7.13 -5.15 10.91
CA TYR A 165 -5.87 -5.87 11.06
C TYR A 165 -5.21 -5.50 12.38
N ARG A 166 -4.31 -6.33 12.80
CA ARG A 166 -3.45 -6.10 13.94
C ARG A 166 -1.99 -6.26 13.52
N VAL A 167 -1.18 -5.29 13.91
CA VAL A 167 0.28 -5.42 13.82
C VAL A 167 0.78 -6.20 15.02
N ALA A 168 1.68 -7.13 14.78
CA ALA A 168 2.34 -7.90 15.81
C ALA A 168 3.83 -8.05 15.47
N PHE A 169 4.62 -8.24 16.52
CA PHE A 169 6.05 -8.49 16.38
C PHE A 169 6.36 -9.89 16.92
N THR A 170 6.75 -10.78 16.03
CA THR A 170 7.21 -12.12 16.40
C THR A 170 8.52 -12.01 17.21
N PRO A 171 8.89 -13.01 18.05
CA PRO A 171 10.17 -13.01 18.74
C PRO A 171 11.36 -12.81 17.79
N ARG A 172 11.28 -13.40 16.60
CA ARG A 172 12.28 -13.22 15.53
C ARG A 172 12.33 -11.77 15.02
N ALA A 173 11.18 -11.14 14.86
CA ALA A 173 11.07 -9.73 14.45
C ALA A 173 11.71 -8.82 15.51
N LEU A 174 11.40 -9.03 16.79
CA LEU A 174 11.95 -8.26 17.89
C LEU A 174 13.48 -8.42 18.01
N GLU A 175 14.01 -9.64 17.85
CA GLU A 175 15.45 -9.87 17.85
C GLU A 175 16.14 -9.14 16.70
N ARG A 176 15.53 -9.16 15.50
CA ARG A 176 16.04 -8.47 14.32
C ARG A 176 16.03 -6.96 14.48
N ILE A 177 14.94 -6.39 15.03
CA ILE A 177 14.86 -4.96 15.34
C ILE A 177 15.92 -4.57 16.36
N ARG A 178 16.10 -5.33 17.44
CA ARG A 178 17.18 -5.07 18.42
C ARG A 178 18.56 -5.02 17.77
N ARG A 179 18.81 -5.85 16.77
CA ARG A 179 20.10 -5.93 16.07
C ARG A 179 20.30 -4.81 15.07
N ASN A 180 19.30 -4.52 14.26
CA ASN A 180 19.44 -3.69 13.06
C ASN A 180 18.94 -2.25 13.25
N SER A 181 18.02 -2.04 14.20
CA SER A 181 17.36 -0.75 14.45
C SER A 181 17.06 -0.59 15.94
N PRO A 182 18.10 -0.62 16.81
CA PRO A 182 17.92 -0.57 18.26
C PRO A 182 17.19 0.69 18.74
N GLU A 183 17.23 1.77 17.97
CA GLU A 183 16.49 3.01 18.21
C GLU A 183 14.96 2.79 18.17
N MET A 184 14.46 1.85 17.38
CA MET A 184 13.05 1.48 17.39
C MET A 184 12.62 0.80 18.69
N MET A 185 13.56 0.22 19.44
CA MET A 185 13.31 -0.37 20.75
C MET A 185 13.37 0.65 21.89
N ALA A 186 14.05 1.77 21.68
CA ALA A 186 14.24 2.83 22.67
C ALA A 186 13.37 4.04 22.31
N GLY A 187 12.21 4.17 22.94
CA GLY A 187 11.43 5.41 22.80
C GLY A 187 12.16 6.59 23.42
N SER A 188 11.87 7.80 22.94
CA SER A 188 12.43 9.07 23.43
C SER A 188 12.16 9.33 24.92
N ASP A 189 11.22 8.63 25.52
CA ASP A 189 10.83 8.69 26.93
C ASP A 189 11.44 7.55 27.79
N GLY A 190 12.43 6.84 27.25
CA GLY A 190 13.08 5.69 27.90
C GLY A 190 12.23 4.42 27.95
N ARG A 191 11.06 4.43 27.30
CA ARG A 191 10.21 3.25 27.19
C ARG A 191 10.34 2.67 25.78
N PRO A 192 10.12 1.35 25.55
CA PRO A 192 10.17 0.79 24.22
C PRO A 192 9.24 1.54 23.25
N ALA A 193 9.77 2.01 22.13
CA ALA A 193 8.98 2.68 21.10
C ALA A 193 7.95 1.70 20.53
N ILE A 194 8.30 0.43 20.41
CA ILE A 194 7.41 -0.67 20.03
C ILE A 194 6.59 -1.09 21.25
N ARG A 195 5.52 -0.37 21.51
CA ARG A 195 4.76 -0.54 22.75
C ARG A 195 3.49 -1.33 22.67
N ARG A 196 2.94 -1.62 21.48
CA ARG A 196 1.62 -2.27 21.41
C ARG A 196 1.42 -2.97 20.09
N VAL A 197 0.70 -4.08 20.17
CA VAL A 197 -0.09 -4.59 19.09
C VAL A 197 -1.10 -3.50 18.72
N TYR A 198 -1.02 -2.98 17.51
CA TYR A 198 -1.97 -1.99 17.02
C TYR A 198 -3.06 -2.73 16.28
N GLU A 199 -4.30 -2.45 16.64
CA GLU A 199 -5.46 -2.80 15.85
C GLU A 199 -5.91 -1.57 15.10
N ASP A 200 -6.02 -1.69 13.78
CA ASP A 200 -6.36 -0.56 12.93
C ASP A 200 -7.21 -1.01 11.75
N TYR A 201 -7.68 -0.06 10.96
CA TYR A 201 -8.56 -0.32 9.83
C TYR A 201 -7.80 -0.85 8.63
N ALA A 202 -8.46 -1.79 7.92
CA ALA A 202 -7.99 -2.31 6.65
C ALA A 202 -9.14 -2.44 5.65
N ASP A 203 -8.82 -2.26 4.36
CA ASP A 203 -9.69 -2.66 3.26
C ASP A 203 -9.00 -3.79 2.50
N PHE A 204 -9.77 -4.81 2.14
CA PHE A 204 -9.30 -5.97 1.38
C PHE A 204 -10.09 -6.07 0.10
N ILE A 205 -9.38 -6.08 -1.03
CA ILE A 205 -9.96 -6.14 -2.37
C ILE A 205 -9.37 -7.36 -3.08
N LYS A 206 -10.22 -8.24 -3.57
CA LYS A 206 -9.79 -9.38 -4.39
C LYS A 206 -9.51 -8.89 -5.80
N ILE A 207 -8.29 -9.11 -6.28
CA ILE A 207 -7.87 -8.83 -7.66
C ILE A 207 -8.01 -10.10 -8.49
N ARG A 208 -7.38 -11.19 -8.04
CA ARG A 208 -7.44 -12.53 -8.61
C ARG A 208 -7.35 -13.55 -7.50
N ASP A 209 -7.47 -14.83 -7.83
CA ASP A 209 -7.20 -15.91 -6.88
C ASP A 209 -5.77 -15.83 -6.36
N GLY A 210 -5.64 -15.66 -5.03
CA GLY A 210 -4.37 -15.50 -4.35
C GLY A 210 -3.70 -14.14 -4.51
N LEU A 211 -4.32 -13.20 -5.20
CA LEU A 211 -3.82 -11.83 -5.38
C LEU A 211 -4.82 -10.83 -4.79
N PHE A 212 -4.38 -10.07 -3.81
CA PHE A 212 -5.21 -9.13 -3.05
C PHE A 212 -4.58 -7.74 -3.01
N ALA A 213 -5.39 -6.71 -3.21
CA ALA A 213 -5.03 -5.35 -2.86
C ALA A 213 -5.51 -5.08 -1.43
N VAL A 214 -4.62 -4.56 -0.60
CA VAL A 214 -4.86 -4.33 0.83
C VAL A 214 -4.46 -2.91 1.19
N ASN A 215 -5.37 -2.17 1.79
CA ASN A 215 -5.09 -0.84 2.31
C ASN A 215 -5.09 -0.88 3.84
N LEU A 216 -3.99 -0.48 4.44
CA LEU A 216 -3.85 -0.36 5.88
C LEU A 216 -3.78 1.11 6.26
N LEU A 217 -4.60 1.52 7.22
CA LEU A 217 -4.67 2.89 7.70
C LEU A 217 -4.09 2.98 9.11
N GLU A 218 -2.98 3.69 9.27
CA GLU A 218 -2.33 3.89 10.57
C GLU A 218 -3.03 4.96 11.42
N THR A 219 -4.34 4.80 11.64
CA THR A 219 -5.16 5.80 12.35
C THR A 219 -4.79 5.93 13.81
N ASN A 220 -4.41 4.83 14.47
CA ASN A 220 -3.97 4.86 15.86
C ASN A 220 -2.62 5.55 16.02
N LEU A 221 -1.71 5.38 15.05
CA LEU A 221 -0.46 6.13 15.01
C LEU A 221 -0.73 7.62 14.82
N CYS A 222 -1.63 7.97 13.89
CA CYS A 222 -2.03 9.35 13.63
C CYS A 222 -2.64 10.03 14.84
N ARG A 223 -3.52 9.35 15.58
CA ARG A 223 -4.11 9.90 16.82
C ARG A 223 -3.08 10.22 17.89
N ARG A 224 -1.95 9.51 17.92
CA ARG A 224 -0.88 9.75 18.90
C ARG A 224 0.09 10.83 18.47
N ASN A 225 0.49 10.79 17.20
CA ASN A 225 1.57 11.60 16.67
C ASN A 225 1.06 12.81 15.89
N GLY A 226 -0.26 12.88 15.63
CA GLY A 226 -0.91 13.93 14.83
C GLY A 226 -0.73 13.75 13.32
N HIS A 227 -0.09 12.67 12.88
CA HIS A 227 0.17 12.35 11.46
C HIS A 227 0.26 10.84 11.26
N GLY A 228 0.04 10.37 10.05
CA GLY A 228 0.08 8.94 9.73
C GLY A 228 0.08 8.67 8.23
N ASN A 229 0.20 7.41 7.90
CA ASN A 229 0.32 6.91 6.53
C ASN A 229 -0.88 6.04 6.14
N SER A 230 -1.14 6.02 4.84
CA SER A 230 -1.87 4.97 4.15
C SER A 230 -0.86 4.05 3.48
N LEU A 231 -0.92 2.78 3.83
CA LEU A 231 -0.11 1.72 3.23
C LEU A 231 -1.02 0.92 2.30
N PHE A 232 -0.77 0.98 1.00
CA PHE A 232 -1.54 0.23 0.03
C PHE A 232 -0.65 -0.80 -0.64
N PHE A 233 -1.04 -2.08 -0.54
CA PHE A 233 -0.27 -3.24 -0.97
C PHE A 233 -0.97 -3.97 -2.11
N LEU A 234 -0.21 -4.59 -2.98
CA LEU A 234 -0.65 -5.68 -3.83
C LEU A 234 0.09 -6.95 -3.38
N MET A 235 -0.63 -7.87 -2.76
CA MET A 235 -0.10 -9.07 -2.13
C MET A 235 -0.36 -10.30 -2.99
N ASN A 236 0.70 -10.98 -3.41
CA ASN A 236 0.63 -12.29 -4.04
C ASN A 236 0.85 -13.37 -2.98
N LEU A 237 -0.22 -14.04 -2.57
CA LEU A 237 -0.19 -15.07 -1.52
C LEU A 237 0.27 -16.44 -2.03
N LYS A 238 0.41 -16.63 -3.34
CA LYS A 238 0.98 -17.85 -3.92
C LYS A 238 2.51 -17.80 -3.82
N GLU A 239 3.07 -16.64 -4.09
CA GLU A 239 4.52 -16.39 -4.05
C GLU A 239 4.98 -15.83 -2.70
N MET A 240 4.03 -15.51 -1.82
CA MET A 240 4.30 -14.85 -0.54
C MET A 240 5.19 -13.62 -0.69
N HIS A 241 4.83 -12.80 -1.64
CA HIS A 241 5.53 -11.56 -1.97
C HIS A 241 4.52 -10.43 -2.11
N ASP A 242 4.89 -9.26 -1.63
CA ASP A 242 4.10 -8.04 -1.82
C ASP A 242 4.89 -6.94 -2.53
N CYS A 243 4.17 -5.99 -3.07
CA CYS A 243 4.65 -4.64 -3.30
C CYS A 243 3.62 -3.66 -2.75
N GLY A 244 4.05 -2.49 -2.36
CA GLY A 244 3.15 -1.51 -1.79
C GLY A 244 3.65 -0.09 -1.96
N ARG A 245 2.80 0.84 -1.50
CA ARG A 245 3.08 2.26 -1.40
C ARG A 245 2.82 2.74 0.01
N SER A 246 3.75 3.51 0.57
CA SER A 246 3.49 4.37 1.72
C SER A 246 3.22 5.80 1.22
N PHE A 247 2.13 6.39 1.69
CA PHE A 247 1.78 7.78 1.38
C PHE A 247 1.24 8.47 2.62
N GLY A 248 1.79 9.62 2.94
CA GLY A 248 1.35 10.41 4.09
C GLY A 248 2.47 11.18 4.75
N THR A 249 2.53 11.10 6.07
CA THR A 249 3.55 11.78 6.88
C THR A 249 4.12 10.79 7.90
N ASN A 250 5.43 10.60 7.87
CA ASN A 250 6.14 9.66 8.75
C ASN A 250 6.24 10.12 10.21
N ALA A 251 6.87 9.30 11.06
CA ALA A 251 7.01 9.56 12.48
C ALA A 251 7.77 10.86 12.81
N GLU A 252 8.65 11.31 11.94
CA GLU A 252 9.40 12.57 12.06
C GLU A 252 8.61 13.78 11.55
N GLY A 253 7.39 13.60 11.08
CA GLY A 253 6.55 14.65 10.52
C GLY A 253 6.92 15.06 9.10
N LEU A 254 7.69 14.23 8.39
CA LEU A 254 8.10 14.45 7.00
C LEU A 254 7.13 13.75 6.05
N ASP A 255 6.78 14.44 4.99
CA ASP A 255 5.94 13.87 3.94
C ASP A 255 6.69 12.77 3.19
N GLU A 256 5.97 11.70 2.88
CA GLU A 256 6.51 10.58 2.12
C GLU A 256 5.54 10.07 1.05
N ASN A 257 6.11 9.56 -0.02
CA ASN A 257 5.48 8.75 -1.04
C ASN A 257 6.56 7.87 -1.66
N TYR A 258 6.56 6.58 -1.33
CA TYR A 258 7.53 5.64 -1.88
C TYR A 258 6.93 4.26 -2.05
N THR A 259 7.53 3.48 -2.96
CA THR A 259 7.16 2.08 -3.17
C THR A 259 8.12 1.15 -2.43
N PHE A 260 7.59 0.06 -1.89
CA PHE A 260 8.32 -0.92 -1.10
C PHE A 260 7.88 -2.35 -1.47
N GLY A 261 8.48 -3.36 -0.82
CA GLY A 261 8.07 -4.75 -0.95
C GLY A 261 8.66 -5.63 0.12
N ALA A 262 8.02 -6.78 0.36
CA ALA A 262 8.40 -7.74 1.38
C ALA A 262 8.16 -9.17 0.93
N PHE A 263 8.93 -10.10 1.48
CA PHE A 263 8.63 -11.52 1.44
C PHE A 263 7.89 -11.94 2.70
N GLY A 264 6.78 -12.66 2.52
CA GLY A 264 5.93 -13.11 3.59
C GLY A 264 6.21 -14.54 4.03
N THR A 265 5.92 -14.84 5.27
CA THR A 265 5.86 -16.21 5.79
C THR A 265 4.56 -16.35 6.57
N ARG A 266 3.73 -17.32 6.20
CA ARG A 266 2.53 -17.63 6.98
C ARG A 266 2.92 -18.14 8.36
N TYR A 267 2.21 -17.70 9.38
CA TYR A 267 2.40 -18.18 10.73
C TYR A 267 1.05 -18.35 11.43
N ASP A 268 1.03 -19.20 12.45
CA ASP A 268 -0.12 -19.39 13.30
C ASP A 268 -0.05 -18.44 14.50
N ALA A 269 -0.77 -17.32 14.41
CA ALA A 269 -0.80 -16.32 15.47
C ALA A 269 -1.23 -16.89 16.84
N GLY A 270 -2.03 -17.96 16.86
CA GLY A 270 -2.44 -18.64 18.09
C GLY A 270 -1.34 -19.50 18.73
N ARG A 271 -0.39 -19.99 17.92
CA ARG A 271 0.70 -20.86 18.36
C ARG A 271 2.00 -20.12 18.65
N GLU A 272 2.33 -19.14 17.80
CA GLU A 272 3.65 -18.51 17.81
C GLU A 272 3.67 -17.20 18.60
N MET A 273 2.50 -16.60 18.80
CA MET A 273 2.35 -15.44 19.68
C MET A 273 1.83 -15.93 21.02
N SER A 274 2.74 -16.31 21.92
CA SER A 274 2.35 -16.44 23.32
C SER A 274 1.83 -15.11 23.83
N LEU A 275 0.91 -15.14 24.79
CA LEU A 275 0.46 -13.93 25.49
C LEU A 275 1.65 -13.05 25.93
N GLU A 276 2.77 -13.65 26.34
CA GLU A 276 4.01 -12.95 26.68
C GLU A 276 4.63 -12.22 25.50
N SER A 277 4.71 -12.79 24.29
CA SER A 277 5.23 -12.09 23.12
C SER A 277 4.29 -10.97 22.65
N MET A 278 3.01 -11.06 22.95
CA MET A 278 2.06 -9.95 22.74
C MET A 278 2.21 -8.85 23.81
N TYR A 279 2.75 -9.17 24.99
CA TYR A 279 2.92 -8.26 26.12
C TYR A 279 4.36 -7.83 26.37
N TYR A 280 5.34 -8.34 25.63
CA TYR A 280 6.73 -7.78 25.65
C TYR A 280 6.82 -6.32 25.19
N ILE A 281 5.69 -5.75 25.14
CA ILE A 281 5.39 -4.36 24.81
C ILE A 281 4.93 -3.63 26.10
N HIS A 282 5.57 -3.91 27.19
CA HIS A 282 5.41 -3.16 28.45
C HIS A 282 6.36 -2.01 28.56
#